data_8a03e9362c0017a09912f6be56728e85
#
_entry.id   8a03e9362c0017a09912f6be56728e85
#
_cell.length_a   1.000
_cell.length_b   1.000
_cell.length_c   1.000
_cell.angle_alpha   90.00
_cell.angle_beta   90.00
_cell.angle_gamma   90.00
#
_symmetry.space_group_name_H-M   'P 1'
#
loop_
_entity.id
_entity.type
_entity.pdbx_description
1 polymer ?
#
loop_
_entity_poly.entity_id
_entity_poly.type
_entity_poly.pdbx_seq_one_letter_code
_entity_poly.pdbx_strand_id
1 'polypeptide(L)'
;DVYKRQIAIGPLSIDMYLPALPSMAKDFGVATAFMSNSVPAYFVGLVVGQLFYGPISDRIGRIKPLYVGMVLYVIASVMCATTTNEYVLFVSRTLQALGACVGTVVSRAMIRDRLHPKQMAKAFSLMVLVMGIAPILAPSLGSLLLKVASWRVIFWFLAGFGILNIVLTRLFLHETLTDEFRNNRPMNDVLSQYWDLLKDTQFNYPAIGAGLLMGSMFVYISAAPELIMEGYGVTPQHFSWIFGMNAAGFVGLTQVNQWPVSYTHLRA
;
A
#
# COMPACT_ATOMS: atom_id res chain seq x y z
N ASP A 1 0.07 -15.18 10.56
CA ASP A 1 0.48 -15.14 9.15
C ASP A 1 -0.50 -14.42 8.21
N VAL A 2 -1.80 -14.36 8.55
CA VAL A 2 -2.81 -13.65 7.72
C VAL A 2 -2.56 -12.15 7.68
N TYR A 3 -2.18 -11.52 8.81
CA TYR A 3 -1.85 -10.08 8.87
C TYR A 3 -0.74 -9.68 7.90
N LYS A 4 0.29 -10.52 7.71
CA LYS A 4 1.40 -10.25 6.78
C LYS A 4 0.94 -10.19 5.33
N ARG A 5 -0.03 -11.04 4.95
CA ARG A 5 -0.57 -11.09 3.58
C ARG A 5 -1.47 -9.90 3.28
N GLN A 6 -2.24 -9.45 4.28
CA GLN A 6 -3.08 -8.26 4.13
C GLN A 6 -2.25 -7.00 3.89
N ILE A 7 -1.09 -6.88 4.55
CA ILE A 7 -0.19 -5.74 4.38
C ILE A 7 0.51 -5.77 3.02
N ALA A 8 0.79 -6.95 2.47
CA ALA A 8 1.43 -7.09 1.16
C ALA A 8 0.55 -6.59 0.00
N ILE A 9 -0.78 -6.49 0.18
CA ILE A 9 -1.71 -6.02 -0.86
C ILE A 9 -1.33 -4.62 -1.36
N GLY A 10 -1.01 -3.68 -0.46
CA GLY A 10 -0.67 -2.31 -0.83
C GLY A 10 0.54 -2.24 -1.76
N PRO A 11 1.73 -2.66 -1.31
CA PRO A 11 2.94 -2.68 -2.14
C PRO A 11 2.80 -3.50 -3.43
N LEU A 12 2.18 -4.68 -3.40
CA LEU A 12 1.94 -5.46 -4.60
C LEU A 12 1.10 -4.67 -5.62
N SER A 13 0.05 -3.98 -5.15
CA SER A 13 -0.82 -3.19 -6.03
C SER A 13 -0.14 -1.94 -6.58
N ILE A 14 0.87 -1.39 -5.90
CA ILE A 14 1.63 -0.22 -6.35
C ILE A 14 2.70 -0.63 -7.35
N ASP A 15 3.49 -1.66 -7.05
CA ASP A 15 4.75 -1.88 -7.74
C ASP A 15 4.63 -2.93 -8.87
N MET A 16 3.66 -3.84 -8.76
CA MET A 16 3.56 -4.98 -9.69
C MET A 16 3.18 -4.58 -11.12
N TYR A 17 2.43 -3.48 -11.31
CA TYR A 17 2.01 -3.04 -12.63
C TYR A 17 2.93 -1.98 -13.26
N LEU A 18 3.92 -1.45 -12.52
CA LEU A 18 4.86 -0.45 -13.03
C LEU A 18 5.53 -0.86 -14.36
N PRO A 19 6.02 -2.11 -14.52
CA PRO A 19 6.59 -2.56 -15.80
C PRO A 19 5.58 -2.60 -16.95
N ALA A 20 4.28 -2.55 -16.64
CA ALA A 20 3.21 -2.58 -17.63
C ALA A 20 2.79 -1.19 -18.14
N LEU A 21 3.22 -0.11 -17.50
CA LEU A 21 2.79 1.25 -17.82
C LEU A 21 2.93 1.62 -19.31
N PRO A 22 4.06 1.33 -20.01
CA PRO A 22 4.16 1.63 -21.43
C PRO A 22 3.19 0.81 -22.29
N SER A 23 2.95 -0.45 -21.94
CA SER A 23 1.99 -1.29 -22.67
C SER A 23 0.54 -0.87 -22.42
N MET A 24 0.23 -0.40 -21.21
CA MET A 24 -1.07 0.22 -20.89
C MET A 24 -1.27 1.51 -21.68
N ALA A 25 -0.29 2.41 -21.67
CA ALA A 25 -0.34 3.66 -22.41
C ALA A 25 -0.62 3.44 -23.90
N LYS A 26 0.08 2.46 -24.50
CA LYS A 26 -0.14 2.06 -25.89
C LYS A 26 -1.56 1.53 -26.13
N ASP A 27 -2.10 0.72 -25.22
CA ASP A 27 -3.43 0.10 -25.35
C ASP A 27 -4.55 1.15 -25.24
N PHE A 28 -4.36 2.18 -24.40
CA PHE A 28 -5.28 3.29 -24.25
C PHE A 28 -5.05 4.44 -25.27
N GLY A 29 -3.97 4.38 -26.06
CA GLY A 29 -3.64 5.44 -27.03
C GLY A 29 -3.18 6.77 -26.41
N VAL A 30 -2.59 6.72 -25.22
CA VAL A 30 -2.12 7.90 -24.47
C VAL A 30 -0.61 7.83 -24.23
N ALA A 31 0.00 8.96 -23.84
CA ALA A 31 1.41 8.99 -23.44
C ALA A 31 1.64 8.23 -22.12
N THR A 32 2.80 7.61 -21.97
CA THR A 32 3.16 6.90 -20.71
C THR A 32 3.22 7.85 -19.51
N ALA A 33 3.67 9.10 -19.71
CA ALA A 33 3.57 10.16 -18.70
C ALA A 33 2.13 10.35 -18.19
N PHE A 34 1.15 10.36 -19.10
CA PHE A 34 -0.24 10.46 -18.70
C PHE A 34 -0.72 9.21 -17.93
N MET A 35 -0.36 8.02 -18.42
CA MET A 35 -0.72 6.76 -17.74
C MET A 35 -0.06 6.64 -16.37
N SER A 36 1.12 7.20 -16.16
CA SER A 36 1.81 7.25 -14.87
C SER A 36 1.01 7.97 -13.78
N ASN A 37 0.03 8.83 -14.13
CA ASN A 37 -0.90 9.45 -13.17
C ASN A 37 -1.80 8.42 -12.45
N SER A 38 -1.87 7.17 -12.93
CA SER A 38 -2.53 6.07 -12.22
C SER A 38 -1.87 5.75 -10.86
N VAL A 39 -0.57 6.10 -10.69
CA VAL A 39 0.16 5.94 -9.42
C VAL A 39 -0.31 6.99 -8.38
N PRO A 40 -0.25 8.31 -8.65
CA PRO A 40 -0.82 9.30 -7.74
C PRO A 40 -2.31 9.06 -7.46
N ALA A 41 -3.11 8.64 -8.45
CA ALA A 41 -4.52 8.31 -8.25
C ALA A 41 -4.70 7.20 -7.18
N TYR A 42 -3.84 6.19 -7.19
CA TYR A 42 -3.80 5.17 -6.14
C TYR A 42 -3.50 5.78 -4.76
N PHE A 43 -2.52 6.69 -4.66
CA PHE A 43 -2.18 7.33 -3.36
C PHE A 43 -3.31 8.18 -2.80
N VAL A 44 -4.11 8.84 -3.63
CA VAL A 44 -5.32 9.54 -3.17
C VAL A 44 -6.24 8.60 -2.40
N GLY A 45 -6.50 7.40 -2.94
CA GLY A 45 -7.30 6.38 -2.26
C GLY A 45 -6.68 5.89 -0.95
N LEU A 46 -5.34 5.74 -0.89
CA LEU A 46 -4.64 5.38 0.35
C LEU A 46 -4.79 6.45 1.43
N VAL A 47 -4.61 7.73 1.09
CA VAL A 47 -4.73 8.85 2.03
C VAL A 47 -6.14 8.89 2.62
N VAL A 48 -7.16 8.86 1.76
CA VAL A 48 -8.56 8.83 2.20
C VAL A 48 -8.82 7.62 3.10
N GLY A 49 -8.38 6.43 2.69
CA GLY A 49 -8.56 5.21 3.47
C GLY A 49 -7.91 5.28 4.86
N GLN A 50 -6.70 5.82 4.96
CA GLN A 50 -5.99 5.94 6.24
C GLN A 50 -6.70 6.87 7.21
N LEU A 51 -7.34 7.94 6.74
CA LEU A 51 -8.08 8.86 7.59
C LEU A 51 -9.35 8.23 8.18
N PHE A 52 -10.05 7.39 7.40
CA PHE A 52 -11.36 6.89 7.79
C PHE A 52 -11.36 5.49 8.41
N TYR A 53 -10.52 4.56 7.95
CA TYR A 53 -10.58 3.18 8.45
C TYR A 53 -10.19 3.02 9.92
N GLY A 54 -9.31 3.87 10.46
CA GLY A 54 -8.98 3.88 11.87
C GLY A 54 -10.24 4.07 12.73
N PRO A 55 -10.86 5.27 12.69
CA PRO A 55 -12.06 5.58 13.46
C PRO A 55 -13.24 4.64 13.20
N ILE A 56 -13.44 4.24 11.93
CA ILE A 56 -14.52 3.30 11.59
C ILE A 56 -14.30 1.96 12.29
N SER A 57 -13.06 1.41 12.21
CA SER A 57 -12.75 0.12 12.81
C SER A 57 -12.77 0.13 14.34
N ASP A 58 -12.51 1.29 14.96
CA ASP A 58 -12.63 1.47 16.41
C ASP A 58 -14.07 1.51 16.90
N ARG A 59 -15.02 1.80 16.02
CA ARG A 59 -16.47 1.88 16.35
C ARG A 59 -17.22 0.60 16.07
N ILE A 60 -17.07 0.02 14.87
CA ILE A 60 -17.88 -1.11 14.43
C ILE A 60 -17.19 -2.46 14.53
N GLY A 61 -15.95 -2.47 15.06
CA GLY A 61 -15.10 -3.64 15.14
C GLY A 61 -14.12 -3.74 13.97
N ARG A 62 -13.16 -4.63 14.07
CA ARG A 62 -12.06 -4.80 13.11
C ARG A 62 -12.46 -5.56 11.86
N ILE A 63 -13.25 -6.60 12.03
CA ILE A 63 -13.56 -7.57 10.97
C ILE A 63 -14.48 -7.00 9.89
N LYS A 64 -15.52 -6.25 10.27
CA LYS A 64 -16.49 -5.70 9.30
C LYS A 64 -15.85 -4.76 8.28
N PRO A 65 -15.09 -3.70 8.70
CA PRO A 65 -14.40 -2.83 7.75
C PRO A 65 -13.40 -3.58 6.87
N LEU A 66 -12.73 -4.60 7.43
CA LEU A 66 -11.77 -5.42 6.70
C LEU A 66 -12.45 -6.15 5.52
N TYR A 67 -13.61 -6.76 5.73
CA TYR A 67 -14.38 -7.38 4.64
C TYR A 67 -14.84 -6.37 3.60
N VAL A 68 -15.43 -5.26 4.02
CA VAL A 68 -15.92 -4.23 3.11
C VAL A 68 -14.79 -3.69 2.24
N GLY A 69 -13.64 -3.37 2.85
CA GLY A 69 -12.48 -2.89 2.11
C GLY A 69 -11.90 -3.93 1.15
N MET A 70 -11.80 -5.21 1.57
CA MET A 70 -11.31 -6.27 0.69
C MET A 70 -12.26 -6.55 -0.49
N VAL A 71 -13.56 -6.51 -0.28
CA VAL A 71 -14.55 -6.63 -1.36
C VAL A 71 -14.42 -5.46 -2.33
N LEU A 72 -14.31 -4.24 -1.82
CA LEU A 72 -14.06 -3.05 -2.65
C LEU A 72 -12.78 -3.20 -3.47
N TYR A 73 -11.70 -3.70 -2.86
CA TYR A 73 -10.42 -3.97 -3.53
C TYR A 73 -10.57 -4.95 -4.69
N VAL A 74 -11.29 -6.04 -4.49
CA VAL A 74 -11.54 -7.05 -5.54
C VAL A 74 -12.35 -6.45 -6.68
N ILE A 75 -13.45 -5.76 -6.40
CA ILE A 75 -14.29 -5.10 -7.40
C ILE A 75 -13.46 -4.09 -8.20
N ALA A 76 -12.71 -3.23 -7.54
CA ALA A 76 -11.89 -2.23 -8.19
C ALA A 76 -10.76 -2.86 -9.02
N SER A 77 -10.16 -3.98 -8.57
CA SER A 77 -9.17 -4.74 -9.34
C SER A 77 -9.77 -5.31 -10.62
N VAL A 78 -10.98 -5.87 -10.56
CA VAL A 78 -11.72 -6.34 -11.74
C VAL A 78 -12.02 -5.17 -12.68
N MET A 79 -12.46 -4.02 -12.15
CA MET A 79 -12.68 -2.82 -12.96
C MET A 79 -11.39 -2.37 -13.68
N CYS A 80 -10.25 -2.38 -13.00
CA CYS A 80 -8.95 -2.11 -13.64
C CYS A 80 -8.63 -3.10 -14.76
N ALA A 81 -8.93 -4.38 -14.57
CA ALA A 81 -8.65 -5.43 -15.56
C ALA A 81 -9.54 -5.37 -16.82
N THR A 82 -10.76 -4.82 -16.69
CA THR A 82 -11.77 -4.86 -17.75
C THR A 82 -11.99 -3.53 -18.47
N THR A 83 -11.55 -2.43 -17.88
CA THR A 83 -11.79 -1.10 -18.45
C THR A 83 -11.05 -0.88 -19.76
N THR A 84 -11.67 -0.06 -20.62
CA THR A 84 -11.10 0.44 -21.87
C THR A 84 -10.97 1.98 -21.87
N ASN A 85 -11.26 2.63 -20.74
CA ASN A 85 -11.17 4.07 -20.56
C ASN A 85 -10.18 4.41 -19.47
N GLU A 86 -9.25 5.31 -19.74
CA GLU A 86 -8.15 5.71 -18.83
C GLU A 86 -8.65 6.40 -17.57
N TYR A 87 -9.70 7.21 -17.65
CA TYR A 87 -10.27 7.88 -16.47
C TYR A 87 -10.97 6.89 -15.54
N VAL A 88 -11.67 5.90 -16.13
CA VAL A 88 -12.25 4.79 -15.34
C VAL A 88 -11.14 4.00 -14.66
N LEU A 89 -9.99 3.81 -15.33
CA LEU A 89 -8.83 3.17 -14.70
C LEU A 89 -8.35 3.98 -13.49
N PHE A 90 -8.20 5.31 -13.59
CA PHE A 90 -7.74 6.16 -12.49
C PHE A 90 -8.70 6.11 -11.28
N VAL A 91 -10.01 6.20 -11.55
CA VAL A 91 -11.03 6.04 -10.50
C VAL A 91 -10.95 4.65 -9.87
N SER A 92 -10.83 3.60 -10.69
CA SER A 92 -10.70 2.23 -10.21
C SER A 92 -9.43 2.03 -9.36
N ARG A 93 -8.31 2.68 -9.74
CA ARG A 93 -7.08 2.67 -8.95
C ARG A 93 -7.25 3.36 -7.60
N THR A 94 -7.97 4.49 -7.55
CA THR A 94 -8.33 5.16 -6.28
C THR A 94 -9.19 4.27 -5.39
N LEU A 95 -10.22 3.62 -5.94
CA LEU A 95 -11.08 2.69 -5.20
C LEU A 95 -10.31 1.43 -4.74
N GLN A 96 -9.40 0.92 -5.59
CA GLN A 96 -8.54 -0.21 -5.27
C GLN A 96 -7.64 0.11 -4.06
N ALA A 97 -7.04 1.30 -4.05
CA ALA A 97 -6.21 1.77 -2.93
C ALA A 97 -7.01 1.97 -1.65
N LEU A 98 -8.21 2.56 -1.77
CA LEU A 98 -9.13 2.69 -0.64
C LEU A 98 -9.42 1.30 -0.04
N GLY A 99 -9.72 0.30 -0.87
CA GLY A 99 -9.92 -1.08 -0.41
C GLY A 99 -8.67 -1.71 0.19
N ALA A 100 -7.49 -1.52 -0.43
CA ALA A 100 -6.22 -2.08 0.05
C ALA A 100 -5.78 -1.53 1.41
N CYS A 101 -6.07 -0.24 1.64
CA CYS A 101 -5.67 0.48 2.87
C CYS A 101 -6.19 -0.20 4.14
N VAL A 102 -7.37 -0.79 4.10
CA VAL A 102 -7.97 -1.45 5.27
C VAL A 102 -7.06 -2.55 5.82
N GLY A 103 -6.36 -3.28 4.94
CA GLY A 103 -5.42 -4.34 5.33
C GLY A 103 -4.30 -3.83 6.22
N THR A 104 -3.71 -2.67 5.91
CA THR A 104 -2.63 -2.09 6.71
C THR A 104 -3.12 -1.45 8.00
N VAL A 105 -4.22 -0.70 7.96
CA VAL A 105 -4.76 0.03 9.12
C VAL A 105 -5.31 -0.96 10.16
N VAL A 106 -6.20 -1.85 9.74
CA VAL A 106 -6.88 -2.79 10.64
C VAL A 106 -5.91 -3.84 11.17
N SER A 107 -4.98 -4.37 10.36
CA SER A 107 -3.99 -5.33 10.86
C SER A 107 -3.11 -4.75 11.96
N ARG A 108 -2.69 -3.49 11.85
CA ARG A 108 -1.93 -2.80 12.92
C ARG A 108 -2.77 -2.64 14.19
N ALA A 109 -4.05 -2.32 14.05
CA ALA A 109 -4.96 -2.21 15.19
C ALA A 109 -5.15 -3.58 15.88
N MET A 110 -5.44 -4.65 15.11
CA MET A 110 -5.60 -6.01 15.65
C MET A 110 -4.36 -6.54 16.36
N ILE A 111 -3.15 -6.18 15.89
CA ILE A 111 -1.90 -6.51 16.57
C ILE A 111 -1.82 -5.81 17.92
N ARG A 112 -2.21 -4.52 17.99
CA ARG A 112 -2.24 -3.77 19.27
C ARG A 112 -3.28 -4.32 20.23
N ASP A 113 -4.41 -4.78 19.73
CA ASP A 113 -5.52 -5.28 20.55
C ASP A 113 -5.16 -6.61 21.24
N ARG A 114 -4.26 -7.44 20.67
CA ARG A 114 -4.01 -8.82 21.13
C ARG A 114 -2.62 -9.11 21.65
N LEU A 115 -1.60 -8.32 21.29
CA LEU A 115 -0.22 -8.69 21.58
C LEU A 115 0.38 -7.82 22.69
N HIS A 116 1.17 -8.45 23.56
CA HIS A 116 2.00 -7.74 24.53
C HIS A 116 3.12 -6.94 23.85
N PRO A 117 3.66 -5.87 24.47
CA PRO A 117 4.64 -4.96 23.84
C PRO A 117 5.83 -5.66 23.15
N LYS A 118 6.40 -6.72 23.77
CA LYS A 118 7.52 -7.48 23.17
C LYS A 118 7.12 -8.24 21.89
N GLN A 119 5.92 -8.81 21.89
CA GLN A 119 5.38 -9.52 20.71
C GLN A 119 4.95 -8.54 19.61
N MET A 120 4.44 -7.39 20.01
CA MET A 120 4.08 -6.27 19.11
C MET A 120 5.28 -5.80 18.30
N ALA A 121 6.43 -5.56 18.95
CA ALA A 121 7.67 -5.17 18.29
C ALA A 121 8.08 -6.17 17.21
N LYS A 122 8.03 -7.47 17.52
CA LYS A 122 8.33 -8.55 16.55
C LYS A 122 7.32 -8.56 15.39
N ALA A 123 6.03 -8.39 15.67
CA ALA A 123 5.00 -8.36 14.64
C ALA A 123 5.19 -7.16 13.70
N PHE A 124 5.44 -5.97 14.23
CA PHE A 124 5.72 -4.77 13.42
C PHE A 124 7.01 -4.90 12.60
N SER A 125 8.08 -5.47 13.16
CA SER A 125 9.31 -5.74 12.39
C SER A 125 9.05 -6.65 11.19
N LEU A 126 8.22 -7.67 11.35
CA LEU A 126 7.82 -8.55 10.24
C LEU A 126 6.94 -7.83 9.20
N MET A 127 6.09 -6.89 9.64
CA MET A 127 5.32 -6.05 8.72
C MET A 127 6.23 -5.16 7.88
N VAL A 128 7.21 -4.50 8.50
CA VAL A 128 8.21 -3.68 7.82
C VAL A 128 9.03 -4.52 6.84
N LEU A 129 9.41 -5.75 7.22
CA LEU A 129 10.11 -6.67 6.34
C LEU A 129 9.28 -7.01 5.08
N VAL A 130 7.99 -7.30 5.22
CA VAL A 130 7.09 -7.55 4.09
C VAL A 130 6.98 -6.32 3.20
N MET A 131 6.82 -5.13 3.79
CA MET A 131 6.77 -3.87 3.05
C MET A 131 8.08 -3.56 2.32
N GLY A 132 9.23 -3.97 2.87
CA GLY A 132 10.54 -3.80 2.22
C GLY A 132 10.82 -4.80 1.10
N ILE A 133 10.39 -6.05 1.26
CA ILE A 133 10.58 -7.11 0.24
C ILE A 133 9.61 -6.95 -0.94
N ALA A 134 8.40 -6.50 -0.70
CA ALA A 134 7.38 -6.39 -1.73
C ALA A 134 7.81 -5.52 -2.94
N PRO A 135 8.40 -4.32 -2.79
CA PRO A 135 8.89 -3.53 -3.92
C PRO A 135 10.03 -4.20 -4.71
N ILE A 136 10.76 -5.13 -4.10
CA ILE A 136 11.81 -5.90 -4.79
C ILE A 136 11.18 -6.98 -5.68
N LEU A 137 10.18 -7.68 -5.16
CA LEU A 137 9.58 -8.83 -5.83
C LEU A 137 8.42 -8.46 -6.77
N ALA A 138 7.64 -7.43 -6.43
CA ALA A 138 6.42 -7.10 -7.14
C ALA A 138 6.64 -6.73 -8.62
N PRO A 139 7.60 -5.87 -9.00
CA PRO A 139 7.85 -5.57 -10.41
C PRO A 139 8.33 -6.80 -11.19
N SER A 140 9.13 -7.67 -10.55
CA SER A 140 9.59 -8.93 -11.16
C SER A 140 8.43 -9.88 -11.44
N LEU A 141 7.49 -10.04 -10.50
CA LEU A 141 6.27 -10.80 -10.72
C LEU A 141 5.42 -10.17 -11.84
N GLY A 142 5.28 -8.85 -11.85
CA GLY A 142 4.57 -8.12 -12.89
C GLY A 142 5.17 -8.35 -14.28
N SER A 143 6.49 -8.22 -14.42
CA SER A 143 7.17 -8.45 -15.69
C SER A 143 7.10 -9.91 -16.17
N LEU A 144 7.05 -10.89 -15.26
CA LEU A 144 6.80 -12.29 -15.60
C LEU A 144 5.39 -12.51 -16.15
N LEU A 145 4.39 -11.91 -15.54
CA LEU A 145 3.00 -12.00 -16.02
C LEU A 145 2.84 -11.37 -17.40
N LEU A 146 3.56 -10.28 -17.69
CA LEU A 146 3.57 -9.64 -19.02
C LEU A 146 4.14 -10.53 -20.14
N LYS A 147 4.95 -11.55 -19.83
CA LYS A 147 5.41 -12.52 -20.83
C LYS A 147 4.32 -13.50 -21.28
N VAL A 148 3.33 -13.73 -20.40
CA VAL A 148 2.29 -14.76 -20.62
C VAL A 148 1.04 -14.15 -21.22
N ALA A 149 0.70 -12.91 -20.84
CA ALA A 149 -0.55 -12.25 -21.26
C ALA A 149 -0.42 -10.73 -21.25
N SER A 150 -1.52 -10.04 -21.63
CA SER A 150 -1.61 -8.58 -21.58
C SER A 150 -1.48 -8.06 -20.14
N TRP A 151 -1.23 -6.75 -19.99
CA TRP A 151 -1.15 -6.07 -18.68
C TRP A 151 -2.38 -6.33 -17.78
N ARG A 152 -3.52 -6.64 -18.35
CA ARG A 152 -4.77 -6.93 -17.62
C ARG A 152 -4.64 -8.12 -16.67
N VAL A 153 -3.79 -9.09 -16.99
CA VAL A 153 -3.55 -10.26 -16.12
C VAL A 153 -3.02 -9.88 -14.75
N ILE A 154 -2.29 -8.77 -14.64
CA ILE A 154 -1.77 -8.28 -13.36
C ILE A 154 -2.95 -7.92 -12.43
N PHE A 155 -3.95 -7.22 -12.94
CA PHE A 155 -5.12 -6.85 -12.14
C PHE A 155 -6.03 -8.03 -11.83
N TRP A 156 -6.11 -9.02 -12.73
CA TRP A 156 -6.77 -10.31 -12.42
C TRP A 156 -6.05 -11.07 -11.32
N PHE A 157 -4.72 -11.10 -11.34
CA PHE A 157 -3.93 -11.70 -10.27
C PHE A 157 -4.17 -10.97 -8.93
N LEU A 158 -4.21 -9.64 -8.93
CA LEU A 158 -4.50 -8.84 -7.75
C LEU A 158 -5.92 -9.09 -7.23
N ALA A 159 -6.91 -9.22 -8.10
CA ALA A 159 -8.27 -9.60 -7.73
C ALA A 159 -8.31 -10.99 -7.07
N GLY A 160 -7.65 -11.98 -7.65
CA GLY A 160 -7.51 -13.32 -7.08
C GLY A 160 -6.81 -13.31 -5.72
N PHE A 161 -5.75 -12.51 -5.57
CA PHE A 161 -5.08 -12.32 -4.31
C PHE A 161 -5.98 -11.66 -3.25
N GLY A 162 -6.83 -10.71 -3.66
CA GLY A 162 -7.85 -10.11 -2.81
C GLY A 162 -8.89 -11.14 -2.32
N ILE A 163 -9.39 -12.00 -3.22
CA ILE A 163 -10.32 -13.09 -2.88
C ILE A 163 -9.66 -14.06 -1.90
N LEU A 164 -8.40 -14.45 -2.15
CA LEU A 164 -7.65 -15.30 -1.23
C LEU A 164 -7.57 -14.67 0.17
N ASN A 165 -7.32 -13.37 0.26
CA ASN A 165 -7.28 -12.66 1.55
C ASN A 165 -8.65 -12.63 2.24
N ILE A 166 -9.77 -12.49 1.51
CA ILE A 166 -11.13 -12.59 2.07
C ILE A 166 -11.35 -13.99 2.67
N VAL A 167 -11.00 -15.04 1.93
CA VAL A 167 -11.15 -16.44 2.40
C VAL A 167 -10.29 -16.68 3.66
N LEU A 168 -9.03 -16.26 3.63
CA LEU A 168 -8.13 -16.42 4.78
C LEU A 168 -8.59 -15.62 6.00
N THR A 169 -9.15 -14.43 5.78
CA THR A 169 -9.78 -13.65 6.85
C THR A 169 -10.95 -14.42 7.46
N ARG A 170 -11.79 -15.02 6.63
CA ARG A 170 -12.94 -15.81 7.09
C ARG A 170 -12.54 -17.02 7.93
N LEU A 171 -11.47 -17.69 7.52
CA LEU A 171 -11.03 -18.94 8.17
C LEU A 171 -10.22 -18.72 9.45
N PHE A 172 -9.44 -17.65 9.52
CA PHE A 172 -8.40 -17.52 10.55
C PHE A 172 -8.51 -16.27 11.43
N LEU A 173 -9.30 -15.26 11.03
CA LEU A 173 -9.41 -14.04 11.79
C LEU A 173 -10.75 -13.97 12.52
N HIS A 174 -10.68 -13.56 13.79
CA HIS A 174 -11.82 -13.31 14.65
C HIS A 174 -11.75 -11.87 15.15
N GLU A 175 -12.90 -11.34 15.56
CA GLU A 175 -12.97 -9.99 16.13
C GLU A 175 -12.01 -9.86 17.33
N THR A 176 -11.25 -8.78 17.33
CA THR A 176 -10.25 -8.51 18.38
C THR A 176 -10.67 -7.37 19.30
N LEU A 177 -11.58 -6.53 18.83
CA LEU A 177 -12.05 -5.40 19.60
C LEU A 177 -13.26 -5.85 20.46
N THR A 178 -13.08 -5.87 21.79
CA THR A 178 -14.17 -6.14 22.72
C THR A 178 -15.12 -4.95 22.80
N ASP A 179 -16.37 -5.19 23.15
CA ASP A 179 -17.40 -4.15 23.17
C ASP A 179 -17.07 -3.02 24.16
N GLU A 180 -16.32 -3.32 25.24
CA GLU A 180 -15.88 -2.35 26.24
C GLU A 180 -14.89 -1.32 25.68
N PHE A 181 -14.07 -1.70 24.66
CA PHE A 181 -13.08 -0.83 24.05
C PHE A 181 -13.57 -0.16 22.77
N ARG A 182 -14.83 -0.35 22.38
CA ARG A 182 -15.42 0.34 21.23
C ARG A 182 -15.52 1.84 21.50
N ASN A 183 -15.00 2.61 20.56
CA ASN A 183 -15.07 4.06 20.65
C ASN A 183 -16.43 4.56 20.15
N ASN A 184 -17.33 4.91 21.06
CA ASN A 184 -18.65 5.42 20.71
C ASN A 184 -18.70 6.95 20.48
N ARG A 185 -17.55 7.63 20.43
CA ARG A 185 -17.49 9.08 20.19
C ARG A 185 -18.05 9.42 18.81
N PRO A 186 -18.80 10.53 18.66
CA PRO A 186 -19.32 10.97 17.37
C PRO A 186 -18.17 11.25 16.38
N MET A 187 -18.41 11.08 15.07
CA MET A 187 -17.40 11.30 14.04
C MET A 187 -16.91 12.77 14.04
N ASN A 188 -17.74 13.70 14.44
CA ASN A 188 -17.36 15.11 14.55
C ASN A 188 -16.20 15.33 15.54
N ASP A 189 -16.16 14.57 16.64
CA ASP A 189 -15.07 14.64 17.61
C ASP A 189 -13.75 14.13 17.00
N VAL A 190 -13.80 13.13 16.13
CA VAL A 190 -12.62 12.64 15.41
C VAL A 190 -12.11 13.69 14.44
N LEU A 191 -13.00 14.35 13.69
CA LEU A 191 -12.63 15.43 12.79
C LEU A 191 -12.07 16.64 13.55
N SER A 192 -12.62 16.95 14.71
CA SER A 192 -12.08 17.99 15.61
C SER A 192 -10.66 17.65 16.06
N GLN A 193 -10.39 16.39 16.46
CA GLN A 193 -9.06 15.96 16.84
C GLN A 193 -8.04 16.06 15.68
N TYR A 194 -8.45 15.73 14.45
CA TYR A 194 -7.60 15.95 13.28
C TYR A 194 -7.29 17.43 13.06
N TRP A 195 -8.30 18.30 13.27
CA TRP A 195 -8.11 19.74 13.16
C TRP A 195 -7.17 20.30 14.24
N ASP A 196 -7.25 19.77 15.44
CA ASP A 196 -6.34 20.16 16.53
C ASP A 196 -4.90 19.68 16.29
N LEU A 197 -4.73 18.46 15.72
CA LEU A 197 -3.42 17.96 15.29
C LEU A 197 -2.80 18.83 14.18
N LEU A 198 -3.62 19.32 13.23
CA LEU A 198 -3.14 20.21 12.17
C LEU A 198 -2.69 21.59 12.69
N LYS A 199 -3.11 21.98 13.89
CA LYS A 199 -2.63 23.21 14.57
C LYS A 199 -1.40 22.97 15.44
N ASP A 200 -1.11 21.72 15.79
CA ASP A 200 0.04 21.38 16.63
C ASP A 200 1.34 21.40 15.81
N THR A 201 2.17 22.40 16.07
CA THR A 201 3.47 22.58 15.39
C THR A 201 4.46 21.47 15.71
N GLN A 202 4.41 20.89 16.93
CA GLN A 202 5.29 19.79 17.33
C GLN A 202 4.98 18.52 16.54
N PHE A 203 3.72 18.33 16.17
CA PHE A 203 3.29 17.26 15.29
C PHE A 203 3.60 17.56 13.80
N ASN A 204 3.31 18.78 13.34
CA ASN A 204 3.38 19.13 11.93
C ASN A 204 4.78 19.19 11.36
N TYR A 205 5.76 19.76 12.06
CA TYR A 205 7.12 19.86 11.53
C TYR A 205 7.74 18.50 11.19
N PRO A 206 7.77 17.49 12.08
CA PRO A 206 8.29 16.18 11.72
C PRO A 206 7.39 15.44 10.72
N ALA A 207 6.07 15.63 10.76
CA ALA A 207 5.15 15.02 9.82
C ALA A 207 5.35 15.54 8.39
N ILE A 208 5.50 16.86 8.20
CA ILE A 208 5.80 17.48 6.90
C ILE A 208 7.18 17.03 6.41
N GLY A 209 8.20 17.04 7.26
CA GLY A 209 9.54 16.58 6.89
C GLY A 209 9.55 15.13 6.41
N ALA A 210 8.92 14.23 7.15
CA ALA A 210 8.77 12.83 6.76
C ALA A 210 7.93 12.68 5.47
N GLY A 211 6.86 13.49 5.33
CA GLY A 211 6.01 13.51 4.15
C GLY A 211 6.75 13.94 2.88
N LEU A 212 7.61 14.95 2.95
CA LEU A 212 8.43 15.41 1.83
C LEU A 212 9.45 14.34 1.42
N LEU A 213 10.11 13.67 2.36
CA LEU A 213 11.02 12.57 2.09
C LEU A 213 10.29 11.39 1.42
N MET A 214 9.14 10.99 1.94
CA MET A 214 8.31 9.94 1.31
C MET A 214 7.80 10.38 -0.05
N GLY A 215 7.38 11.63 -0.19
CA GLY A 215 6.92 12.21 -1.46
C GLY A 215 7.97 12.10 -2.55
N SER A 216 9.25 12.39 -2.25
CA SER A 216 10.33 12.27 -3.23
C SER A 216 10.52 10.84 -3.72
N MET A 217 10.38 9.84 -2.83
CA MET A 217 10.42 8.43 -3.21
C MET A 217 9.24 8.08 -4.15
N PHE A 218 8.05 8.59 -3.89
CA PHE A 218 6.89 8.31 -4.74
C PHE A 218 6.94 9.01 -6.08
N VAL A 219 7.57 10.19 -6.18
CA VAL A 219 7.88 10.84 -7.47
C VAL A 219 8.79 9.92 -8.29
N TYR A 220 9.85 9.37 -7.68
CA TYR A 220 10.70 8.38 -8.35
C TYR A 220 9.90 7.16 -8.84
N ILE A 221 9.07 6.55 -7.98
CA ILE A 221 8.27 5.37 -8.33
C ILE A 221 7.35 5.66 -9.53
N SER A 222 6.74 6.85 -9.58
CA SER A 222 5.82 7.25 -10.65
C SER A 222 6.55 7.55 -11.97
N ALA A 223 7.72 8.20 -11.92
CA ALA A 223 8.47 8.63 -13.10
C ALA A 223 9.43 7.56 -13.65
N ALA A 224 9.89 6.61 -12.80
CA ALA A 224 10.88 5.62 -13.17
C ALA A 224 10.51 4.76 -14.41
N PRO A 225 9.25 4.29 -14.56
CA PRO A 225 8.88 3.48 -15.73
C PRO A 225 9.05 4.25 -17.04
N GLU A 226 8.58 5.49 -17.12
CA GLU A 226 8.73 6.33 -18.32
C GLU A 226 10.21 6.61 -18.61
N LEU A 227 10.92 7.12 -17.60
CA LEU A 227 12.32 7.52 -17.78
C LEU A 227 13.21 6.32 -18.16
N ILE A 228 13.08 5.19 -17.47
CA ILE A 228 13.97 4.04 -17.65
C ILE A 228 13.57 3.21 -18.87
N MET A 229 12.28 2.92 -19.07
CA MET A 229 11.85 2.07 -20.17
C MET A 229 11.74 2.83 -21.48
N GLU A 230 11.16 4.03 -21.52
CA GLU A 230 11.04 4.82 -22.76
C GLU A 230 12.29 5.68 -23.03
N GLY A 231 12.78 6.39 -22.00
CA GLY A 231 13.93 7.27 -22.16
C GLY A 231 15.23 6.52 -22.49
N TYR A 232 15.47 5.36 -21.87
CA TYR A 232 16.67 4.55 -22.10
C TYR A 232 16.42 3.26 -22.89
N GLY A 233 15.21 2.99 -23.35
CA GLY A 233 14.87 1.79 -24.13
C GLY A 233 15.01 0.47 -23.37
N VAL A 234 14.88 0.50 -22.05
CA VAL A 234 15.05 -0.68 -21.18
C VAL A 234 13.80 -1.56 -21.23
N THR A 235 13.98 -2.88 -21.35
CA THR A 235 12.86 -3.82 -21.34
C THR A 235 12.18 -3.88 -19.95
N PRO A 236 10.89 -4.28 -19.86
CA PRO A 236 10.18 -4.43 -18.58
C PRO A 236 10.90 -5.34 -17.57
N GLN A 237 11.61 -6.38 -18.06
CA GLN A 237 12.37 -7.29 -17.21
C GLN A 237 13.59 -6.61 -16.60
N HIS A 238 14.37 -5.91 -17.41
CA HIS A 238 15.53 -5.17 -16.91
C HIS A 238 15.14 -4.02 -16.02
N PHE A 239 14.04 -3.31 -16.34
CA PHE A 239 13.45 -2.32 -15.45
C PHE A 239 13.14 -2.89 -14.07
N SER A 240 12.51 -4.07 -14.01
CA SER A 240 12.18 -4.73 -12.74
C SER A 240 13.42 -5.05 -11.90
N TRP A 241 14.54 -5.41 -12.54
CA TRP A 241 15.81 -5.65 -11.86
C TRP A 241 16.43 -4.36 -11.31
N ILE A 242 16.46 -3.30 -12.12
CA ILE A 242 16.99 -1.99 -11.73
C ILE A 242 16.17 -1.45 -10.54
N PHE A 243 14.83 -1.48 -10.66
CA PHE A 243 13.91 -1.02 -9.61
C PHE A 243 14.08 -1.85 -8.32
N GLY A 244 14.16 -3.17 -8.46
CA GLY A 244 14.39 -4.10 -7.35
C GLY A 244 15.71 -3.86 -6.63
N MET A 245 16.82 -3.60 -7.36
CA MET A 245 18.11 -3.26 -6.78
C MET A 245 18.05 -1.93 -6.01
N ASN A 246 17.38 -0.91 -6.54
CA ASN A 246 17.18 0.36 -5.85
C ASN A 246 16.39 0.17 -4.56
N ALA A 247 15.30 -0.61 -4.61
CA ALA A 247 14.51 -0.94 -3.43
C ALA A 247 15.33 -1.72 -2.39
N ALA A 248 16.15 -2.68 -2.82
CA ALA A 248 17.04 -3.43 -1.93
C ALA A 248 18.10 -2.52 -1.28
N GLY A 249 18.68 -1.57 -2.04
CA GLY A 249 19.58 -0.55 -1.51
C GLY A 249 18.91 0.31 -0.44
N PHE A 250 17.70 0.79 -0.70
CA PHE A 250 16.94 1.58 0.27
C PHE A 250 16.65 0.80 1.56
N VAL A 251 16.17 -0.45 1.44
CA VAL A 251 15.91 -1.33 2.59
C VAL A 251 17.20 -1.65 3.34
N GLY A 252 18.29 -1.96 2.63
CA GLY A 252 19.59 -2.25 3.25
C GLY A 252 20.14 -1.08 4.04
N LEU A 253 20.09 0.13 3.50
CA LEU A 253 20.56 1.34 4.18
C LEU A 253 19.71 1.66 5.43
N THR A 254 18.41 1.40 5.40
CA THR A 254 17.55 1.58 6.60
C THR A 254 17.95 0.62 7.73
N GLN A 255 18.40 -0.60 7.42
CA GLN A 255 18.91 -1.54 8.43
C GLN A 255 20.25 -1.09 9.02
N VAL A 256 21.17 -0.60 8.17
CA VAL A 256 22.47 -0.08 8.62
C VAL A 256 22.29 1.11 9.56
N ASN A 257 21.32 1.98 9.29
CA ASN A 257 21.05 3.16 10.14
C ASN A 257 20.52 2.80 11.54
N GLN A 258 20.02 1.59 11.75
CA GLN A 258 19.61 1.13 13.09
C GLN A 258 20.80 0.81 14.02
N TRP A 259 21.98 0.51 13.47
CA TRP A 259 23.18 0.18 14.26
C TRP A 259 23.71 1.37 15.09
N PRO A 260 23.92 2.59 14.55
CA PRO A 260 24.38 3.71 15.34
C PRO A 260 23.40 4.13 16.45
N VAL A 261 22.08 4.04 16.19
CA VAL A 261 21.03 4.42 17.15
C VAL A 261 21.02 3.51 18.38
N SER A 262 21.31 2.21 18.22
CA SER A 262 21.39 1.29 19.35
C SER A 262 22.60 1.55 20.26
N TYR A 263 23.70 2.11 19.74
CA TYR A 263 24.88 2.43 20.51
C TYR A 263 24.81 3.79 21.23
N THR A 264 24.02 4.74 20.73
CA THR A 264 23.89 6.08 21.32
C THR A 264 22.90 6.14 22.48
N HIS A 265 21.89 5.27 22.53
CA HIS A 265 20.91 5.22 23.62
C HIS A 265 21.27 4.29 24.79
N LEU A 266 22.37 3.55 24.73
CA LEU A 266 22.86 2.72 25.84
C LEU A 266 23.86 3.45 26.78
N ARG A 267 24.13 4.74 26.55
CA ARG A 267 25.05 5.58 27.35
C ARG A 267 24.39 6.81 27.97
N ALA A 268 23.05 6.91 28.02
CA ALA A 268 22.33 7.97 28.71
C ALA A 268 21.55 7.44 29.92
#